data_f950e3aadf19def7c023b41e135aaf04
#
_entry.id   f950e3aadf19def7c023b41e135aaf04
#
_cell.length_a   1.000
_cell.length_b   1.000
_cell.length_c   1.000
_cell.angle_alpha   90.00
_cell.angle_beta   90.00
_cell.angle_gamma   90.00
#
_symmetry.space_group_name_H-M   'P 1'
#
loop_
_entity.id
_entity.type
_entity.pdbx_description
1 polymer ?
#
loop_
_entity_poly.entity_id
_entity_poly.type
_entity_poly.pdbx_seq_one_letter_code
_entity_poly.pdbx_strand_id
1 'polypeptide(L)'
;MTMKVKILYFASLREAVGQSGEELELPAGVETVGALRAHLAGRGEGWQALAAGRNVRAALNQRMAGADVPIGAGDEVAFFPPVTGG
;
A
#
# COMPACT_ATOMS: atom_id res chain seq x y z
N MET A 1 -2.06 -13.69 17.77
CA MET A 1 -2.52 -13.89 16.40
C MET A 1 -1.93 -12.82 15.51
N THR A 2 -1.38 -13.21 14.37
CA THR A 2 -0.76 -12.27 13.45
C THR A 2 -1.79 -11.83 12.43
N MET A 3 -1.81 -10.53 12.15
CA MET A 3 -2.66 -9.97 11.10
C MET A 3 -1.79 -9.70 9.90
N LYS A 4 -1.69 -10.68 9.01
CA LYS A 4 -0.90 -10.53 7.79
C LYS A 4 -1.77 -10.08 6.64
N VAL A 5 -1.25 -9.15 5.87
CA VAL A 5 -1.87 -8.70 4.61
C VAL A 5 -0.90 -8.93 3.49
N LYS A 6 -1.44 -9.11 2.30
CA LYS A 6 -0.64 -9.20 1.08
C LYS A 6 -0.63 -7.81 0.45
N ILE A 7 0.56 -7.35 0.09
CA ILE A 7 0.70 -6.03 -0.51
C ILE A 7 1.30 -6.20 -1.90
N LEU A 8 0.74 -5.51 -2.87
CA LEU A 8 1.22 -5.55 -4.25
C LEU A 8 1.62 -4.14 -4.68
N TYR A 9 2.71 -4.05 -5.42
CA TYR A 9 3.21 -2.79 -5.96
C TYR A 9 3.26 -2.90 -7.48
N PHE A 10 2.75 -1.89 -8.16
CA PHE A 10 2.65 -1.91 -9.61
C PHE A 10 3.38 -0.75 -10.26
N ALA A 11 3.82 -0.96 -11.50
CA ALA A 11 4.41 0.07 -12.36
C ALA A 11 5.56 0.81 -11.68
N SER A 12 5.54 2.14 -11.69
CA SER A 12 6.63 2.92 -11.14
C SER A 12 6.82 2.70 -9.65
N LEU A 13 5.78 2.32 -8.92
CA LEU A 13 5.91 2.03 -7.50
C LEU A 13 6.71 0.75 -7.28
N ARG A 14 6.48 -0.25 -8.11
CA ARG A 14 7.25 -1.49 -8.05
C ARG A 14 8.73 -1.22 -8.26
N GLU A 15 9.05 -0.35 -9.22
CA GLU A 15 10.44 0.00 -9.50
C GLU A 15 11.05 0.81 -8.35
N ALA A 16 10.29 1.72 -7.77
CA ALA A 16 10.78 2.56 -6.68
C ALA A 16 11.09 1.75 -5.43
N VAL A 17 10.22 0.81 -5.06
CA VAL A 17 10.40 0.04 -3.83
C VAL A 17 11.26 -1.22 -4.05
N GLY A 18 11.49 -1.59 -5.30
CA GLY A 18 12.37 -2.71 -5.63
C GLY A 18 11.75 -4.08 -5.47
N GLN A 19 10.44 -4.18 -5.38
CA GLN A 19 9.76 -5.47 -5.29
C GLN A 19 8.34 -5.37 -5.80
N SER A 20 7.81 -6.51 -6.25
CA SER A 20 6.46 -6.55 -6.83
C SER A 20 5.38 -6.76 -5.78
N GLY A 21 5.74 -7.23 -4.60
CA GLY A 21 4.79 -7.46 -3.53
C GLY A 21 5.44 -8.12 -2.34
N GLU A 22 4.68 -8.21 -1.26
CA GLU A 22 5.17 -8.83 -0.03
C GLU A 22 3.98 -9.17 0.86
N GLU A 23 4.24 -10.06 1.81
CA GLU A 23 3.32 -10.25 2.92
C GLU A 23 3.86 -9.48 4.12
N LEU A 24 2.99 -8.76 4.80
CA LEU A 24 3.38 -7.95 5.93
C LEU A 24 2.47 -8.23 7.11
N GLU A 25 3.09 -8.45 8.26
CA GLU A 25 2.35 -8.50 9.51
C GLU A 25 2.06 -7.07 9.93
N LEU A 26 0.78 -6.74 10.10
CA LEU A 26 0.38 -5.37 10.42
C LEU A 26 0.86 -4.97 11.80
N PRO A 27 1.60 -3.87 11.92
CA PRO A 27 1.97 -3.34 13.23
C PRO A 27 0.73 -2.85 13.98
N ALA A 28 0.85 -2.77 15.30
CA ALA A 28 -0.21 -2.20 16.11
C ALA A 28 -0.50 -0.77 15.65
N GLY A 29 -1.78 -0.46 15.52
CA GLY A 29 -2.20 0.87 15.09
C GLY A 29 -2.33 1.05 13.58
N VAL A 30 -1.87 0.08 12.79
CA VAL A 30 -2.03 0.13 11.34
C VAL A 30 -3.29 -0.65 10.97
N GLU A 31 -4.40 0.08 10.81
CA GLU A 31 -5.71 -0.53 10.65
C GLU A 31 -6.46 -0.07 9.40
N THR A 32 -5.87 0.83 8.64
CA THR A 32 -6.49 1.35 7.42
C THR A 32 -5.49 1.38 6.28
N VAL A 33 -6.01 1.51 5.06
CA VAL A 33 -5.17 1.65 3.86
C VAL A 33 -4.20 2.81 4.01
N GLY A 34 -4.69 3.95 4.50
CA GLY A 34 -3.85 5.13 4.69
C GLY A 34 -2.76 4.93 5.74
N ALA A 35 -3.09 4.27 6.84
CA ALA A 35 -2.11 3.98 7.88
C ALA A 35 -1.04 3.01 7.36
N LEU A 36 -1.44 2.02 6.57
CA LEU A 36 -0.50 1.11 5.95
C LEU A 36 0.43 1.84 4.99
N ARG A 37 -0.14 2.70 4.16
CA ARG A 37 0.65 3.50 3.22
C ARG A 37 1.67 4.36 3.93
N ALA A 38 1.26 5.03 5.02
CA ALA A 38 2.17 5.86 5.79
C ALA A 38 3.28 5.03 6.44
N HIS A 39 2.94 3.85 6.94
CA HIS A 39 3.91 2.95 7.52
C HIS A 39 4.97 2.54 6.49
N LEU A 40 4.53 2.18 5.30
CA LEU A 40 5.44 1.78 4.22
C LEU A 40 6.30 2.96 3.76
N ALA A 41 5.73 4.14 3.66
CA ALA A 41 6.47 5.33 3.23
C ALA A 41 7.62 5.68 4.18
N GLY A 42 7.54 5.25 5.42
CA GLY A 42 8.58 5.49 6.42
C GLY A 42 9.77 4.55 6.35
N ARG A 43 9.78 3.60 5.41
CA ARG A 43 10.87 2.63 5.33
C ARG A 43 12.18 3.16 4.77
N GLY A 44 12.19 4.34 4.15
CA GLY A 44 13.40 4.96 3.61
C GLY A 44 13.27 5.35 2.15
N GLU A 45 14.42 5.54 1.49
CA GLU A 45 14.44 5.89 0.07
C GLU A 45 13.71 4.84 -0.75
N GLY A 46 13.13 5.23 -1.84
CA GLY A 46 12.31 4.35 -2.66
C GLY A 46 10.90 4.24 -2.13
N TRP A 47 10.74 4.10 -0.83
CA TRP A 47 9.41 4.01 -0.19
C TRP A 47 8.72 5.36 -0.13
N GLN A 48 9.46 6.44 -0.28
CA GLN A 48 8.87 7.78 -0.30
C GLN A 48 7.91 7.98 -1.47
N ALA A 49 7.98 7.12 -2.47
CA ALA A 49 7.01 7.14 -3.56
C ALA A 49 5.58 6.90 -3.05
N LEU A 50 5.45 6.31 -1.87
CA LEU A 50 4.16 6.07 -1.22
C LEU A 50 3.76 7.18 -0.25
N ALA A 51 4.59 8.20 -0.09
CA ALA A 51 4.34 9.24 0.91
C ALA A 51 3.07 10.02 0.61
N ALA A 52 2.49 10.59 1.67
CA ALA A 52 1.34 11.47 1.54
C ALA A 52 1.69 12.62 0.60
N GLY A 53 0.75 13.00 -0.25
CA GLY A 53 0.98 14.02 -1.27
C GLY A 53 1.44 13.47 -2.60
N ARG A 54 1.87 12.23 -2.65
CA ARG A 54 2.15 11.58 -3.93
C ARG A 54 0.88 11.03 -4.54
N ASN A 55 0.82 11.03 -5.86
CA ASN A 55 -0.33 10.48 -6.59
C ASN A 55 -0.24 8.96 -6.58
N VAL A 56 -0.79 8.36 -5.55
CA VAL A 56 -0.83 6.91 -5.41
C VAL A 56 -2.27 6.50 -5.15
N ARG A 57 -2.69 5.47 -5.86
CA ARG A 57 -4.01 4.87 -5.66
C ARG A 57 -3.85 3.53 -4.96
N ALA A 58 -4.91 3.11 -4.30
CA ALA A 58 -4.90 1.83 -3.61
C ALA A 58 -6.17 1.05 -3.94
N ALA A 59 -6.04 -0.27 -3.97
CA ALA A 59 -7.18 -1.17 -4.10
C ALA A 59 -7.12 -2.18 -2.98
N LEU A 60 -8.27 -2.46 -2.38
CA LEU A 60 -8.40 -3.46 -1.34
C LEU A 60 -9.19 -4.62 -1.91
N ASN A 61 -8.56 -5.79 -1.96
CA ASN A 61 -9.17 -6.98 -2.54
C ASN A 61 -9.73 -6.70 -3.93
N GLN A 62 -8.92 -6.00 -4.76
CA GLN A 62 -9.21 -5.68 -6.15
C GLN A 62 -10.32 -4.64 -6.33
N ARG A 63 -10.65 -3.90 -5.29
CA ARG A 63 -11.62 -2.79 -5.36
C ARG A 63 -10.95 -1.50 -4.91
N MET A 64 -11.23 -0.42 -5.62
CA MET A 64 -10.67 0.87 -5.25
C MET A 64 -11.01 1.21 -3.81
N ALA A 65 -10.02 1.69 -3.08
CA ALA A 65 -10.16 1.99 -1.67
C ALA A 65 -9.50 3.32 -1.31
N GLY A 66 -10.19 4.10 -0.51
CA GLY A 66 -9.64 5.34 0.04
C GLY A 66 -8.79 5.07 1.27
N ALA A 67 -8.16 6.12 1.77
CA ALA A 67 -7.22 6.00 2.88
C ALA A 67 -7.88 5.52 4.18
N ASP A 68 -9.13 5.82 4.39
CA ASP A 68 -9.84 5.48 5.63
C ASP A 68 -10.51 4.11 5.61
N VAL A 69 -10.36 3.37 4.51
CA VAL A 69 -10.94 2.03 4.42
C VAL A 69 -10.17 1.07 5.34
N PRO A 70 -10.87 0.34 6.21
CA PRO A 70 -10.19 -0.57 7.14
C PRO A 70 -9.63 -1.81 6.45
N ILE A 71 -8.53 -2.31 6.98
CA ILE A 71 -7.90 -3.52 6.50
C ILE A 71 -7.76 -4.50 7.65
N GLY A 72 -7.67 -5.78 7.32
CA GLY A 72 -7.52 -6.83 8.32
C GLY A 72 -6.81 -8.05 7.76
N ALA A 73 -6.68 -9.06 8.60
CA ALA A 73 -5.96 -10.28 8.26
C ALA A 73 -6.49 -10.90 6.98
N GLY A 74 -5.59 -11.27 6.10
CA GLY A 74 -5.93 -11.94 4.84
C GLY A 74 -6.27 -11.00 3.69
N ASP A 75 -6.34 -9.71 3.94
CA ASP A 75 -6.65 -8.74 2.88
C ASP A 75 -5.47 -8.56 1.93
N GLU A 76 -5.79 -8.21 0.69
CA GLU A 76 -4.81 -7.85 -0.31
C GLU A 76 -4.93 -6.36 -0.60
N VAL A 77 -3.82 -5.65 -0.46
CA VAL A 77 -3.77 -4.21 -0.71
C VAL A 77 -2.80 -3.97 -1.87
N ALA A 78 -3.28 -3.34 -2.92
CA ALA A 78 -2.44 -3.00 -4.07
C ALA A 78 -2.23 -1.50 -4.13
N PHE A 79 -0.99 -1.09 -4.37
CA PHE A 79 -0.66 0.31 -4.60
C PHE A 79 -0.19 0.49 -6.04
N PHE A 80 -0.68 1.53 -6.68
CA PHE A 80 -0.35 1.80 -8.09
C PHE A 80 -0.44 3.30 -8.36
N PRO A 81 0.32 3.77 -9.37
CA PRO A 81 0.18 5.17 -9.77
C PRO A 81 -1.17 5.39 -10.44
N PRO A 82 -1.68 6.62 -10.43
CA PRO A 82 -2.95 6.88 -11.09
C PRO A 82 -2.82 6.61 -12.59
N VAL A 83 -3.88 6.06 -13.15
CA VAL A 83 -3.96 5.90 -14.59
C VAL A 83 -4.26 7.29 -15.17
N THR A 84 -3.31 7.85 -15.89
CA THR A 84 -3.58 9.04 -16.65
C THR A 84 -4.42 8.59 -17.82
N GLY A 85 -5.71 8.71 -17.68
CA GLY A 85 -6.60 8.38 -18.76
C GLY A 85 -6.27 9.27 -19.92
N GLY A 86 -5.55 8.69 -20.78
CA GLY A 86 -5.28 9.38 -22.03
C GLY A 86 -6.54 9.52 -22.80
#